data_476bd722e9b6089a1a3b32fba6cbdc8d
#
_entry.id   476bd722e9b6089a1a3b32fba6cbdc8d
#
_cell.length_a   1.000
_cell.length_b   1.000
_cell.length_c   1.000
_cell.angle_alpha   90.00
_cell.angle_beta   90.00
_cell.angle_gamma   90.00
#
_symmetry.space_group_name_H-M   'P 1'
#
loop_
_entity.id
_entity.type
_entity.pdbx_description
1 polymer ?
#
loop_
_entity_poly.entity_id
_entity_poly.type
_entity_poly.pdbx_seq_one_letter_code
_entity_poly.pdbx_strand_id
1 'polypeptide(L)'
;MTADAGGQPGAGAGRRDGEGGRRGGEGGRRGGGRRDADQRPAGRRGTGRPAGDSGTREAIGEAARAQFADFGYHGATIRGIAAVAGVDPALVHHYYGTKEALFAAAMRLPIVPSEVLTAALSGGAPGEPGFGAHLVRTALTLWESDELKETFLGLLRSAVTSEQAAVMLREFISDSILGTLARVAGLERQGSHAEAEYRAAMVATQMLGLALTRLVLGLPVVAGASVDELAATVGPSVDRYLCGDLDLPNGVPGAPPGY
;
A
#
# COMPACT_ATOMS: atom_id res chain seq x y z
N MET A 1 1.60 12.59 59.65
CA MET A 1 1.73 14.03 59.86
C MET A 1 1.33 14.66 58.53
N THR A 2 0.14 15.04 58.53
CA THR A 2 -0.51 16.36 58.35
C THR A 2 -0.43 16.86 56.96
N ALA A 3 -1.55 16.78 56.20
CA ALA A 3 -2.60 17.81 56.07
C ALA A 3 -2.18 18.88 55.08
N ASP A 4 -2.91 19.49 54.19
CA ASP A 4 -4.35 19.74 54.13
C ASP A 4 -4.62 20.52 52.83
N ALA A 5 -5.80 20.32 52.29
CA ALA A 5 -6.79 21.27 51.77
C ALA A 5 -6.35 22.31 50.74
N GLY A 6 -7.06 22.60 49.72
CA GLY A 6 -8.42 22.96 49.51
C GLY A 6 -8.50 23.93 48.37
N GLY A 7 -9.59 23.90 47.64
CA GLY A 7 -10.30 25.10 47.23
C GLY A 7 -10.87 25.12 45.81
N GLN A 8 -12.09 24.71 45.60
CA GLN A 8 -13.07 25.29 44.66
C GLN A 8 -13.89 26.35 45.44
N PRO A 9 -14.81 27.15 44.83
CA PRO A 9 -15.36 27.24 43.48
C PRO A 9 -15.60 28.72 43.03
N GLY A 10 -16.18 28.91 41.82
CA GLY A 10 -16.73 30.22 41.43
C GLY A 10 -17.60 30.16 40.17
N ALA A 11 -18.88 30.09 40.40
CA ALA A 11 -19.93 30.20 39.41
C ALA A 11 -20.18 31.66 38.99
N GLY A 12 -20.70 31.85 37.75
CA GLY A 12 -21.16 33.16 37.31
C GLY A 12 -22.04 33.04 36.06
N ALA A 13 -23.33 32.98 36.28
CA ALA A 13 -24.40 33.03 35.29
C ALA A 13 -24.62 34.45 34.77
N GLY A 14 -25.08 34.58 33.54
CA GLY A 14 -25.56 35.83 32.99
C GLY A 14 -26.38 35.64 31.72
N ARG A 15 -27.67 35.40 31.89
CA ARG A 15 -28.72 35.59 30.88
C ARG A 15 -28.96 37.07 30.64
N ARG A 16 -29.28 37.46 29.42
CA ARG A 16 -30.32 38.51 29.14
C ARG A 16 -30.91 38.34 27.75
N ASP A 17 -32.20 38.26 27.79
CA ASP A 17 -33.19 38.31 26.76
C ASP A 17 -33.33 39.72 26.15
N GLY A 18 -33.86 39.81 24.96
CA GLY A 18 -34.25 41.09 24.38
C GLY A 18 -35.00 40.91 23.06
N GLU A 19 -36.33 40.91 23.20
CA GLU A 19 -37.36 40.91 22.17
C GLU A 19 -37.39 42.23 21.34
N GLY A 20 -37.97 42.08 20.12
CA GLY A 20 -38.96 43.09 19.73
C GLY A 20 -38.75 43.77 18.40
N GLY A 21 -39.73 43.65 17.50
CA GLY A 21 -40.01 44.72 16.55
C GLY A 21 -40.54 44.31 15.18
N ARG A 22 -41.86 44.12 15.09
CA ARG A 22 -42.67 44.04 13.87
C ARG A 22 -42.88 45.40 13.21
N ARG A 23 -43.13 45.38 11.89
CA ARG A 23 -44.10 46.14 11.05
C ARG A 23 -43.40 46.48 9.74
N GLY A 24 -43.90 46.24 8.55
CA GLY A 24 -45.25 46.39 8.02
C GLY A 24 -45.20 47.48 6.92
N GLY A 25 -45.55 47.17 5.71
CA GLY A 25 -45.73 48.22 4.68
C GLY A 25 -45.97 47.63 3.29
N GLU A 26 -47.25 47.62 2.95
CA GLU A 26 -47.82 47.31 1.64
C GLU A 26 -47.51 48.39 0.62
N GLY A 27 -47.59 48.03 -0.67
CA GLY A 27 -48.23 48.86 -1.64
C GLY A 27 -47.48 49.24 -2.89
N GLY A 28 -47.96 48.87 -4.06
CA GLY A 28 -47.70 49.64 -5.24
C GLY A 28 -47.67 48.87 -6.57
N ARG A 29 -48.78 48.87 -7.22
CA ARG A 29 -49.10 48.27 -8.53
C ARG A 29 -48.55 49.02 -9.73
N ARG A 30 -48.35 48.22 -10.80
CA ARG A 30 -48.57 48.51 -12.25
C ARG A 30 -47.44 49.13 -13.05
N GLY A 31 -47.21 48.47 -14.20
CA GLY A 31 -46.67 49.09 -15.39
C GLY A 31 -45.93 48.10 -16.25
N GLY A 32 -46.57 47.63 -17.22
CA GLY A 32 -46.34 46.84 -18.38
C GLY A 32 -45.26 47.39 -19.33
N GLY A 33 -44.59 46.53 -19.99
CA GLY A 33 -43.68 46.82 -21.07
C GLY A 33 -43.20 45.54 -21.70
N ARG A 34 -43.70 45.25 -22.87
CA ARG A 34 -43.37 44.11 -23.72
C ARG A 34 -42.01 44.28 -24.38
N ARG A 35 -41.43 43.12 -24.73
CA ARG A 35 -40.39 42.84 -25.76
C ARG A 35 -38.96 43.21 -25.35
N ASP A 36 -38.07 42.26 -25.29
CA ASP A 36 -37.39 41.57 -26.42
C ASP A 36 -36.63 40.37 -25.94
N ALA A 37 -36.74 39.38 -26.70
CA ALA A 37 -35.83 38.38 -27.23
C ALA A 37 -34.54 38.13 -26.46
N ASP A 38 -34.43 36.89 -25.96
CA ASP A 38 -33.39 35.96 -26.37
C ASP A 38 -31.96 36.39 -26.13
N GLN A 39 -31.49 36.16 -24.90
CA GLN A 39 -30.10 35.77 -24.66
C GLN A 39 -30.02 34.88 -23.41
N ARG A 40 -30.30 33.60 -23.61
CA ARG A 40 -29.84 32.56 -22.70
C ARG A 40 -28.33 32.53 -22.76
N PRO A 41 -27.58 32.73 -21.66
CA PRO A 41 -26.18 32.35 -21.66
C PRO A 41 -26.13 30.86 -21.83
N ALA A 42 -25.50 30.42 -22.93
CA ALA A 42 -25.19 29.05 -23.22
C ALA A 42 -24.48 28.46 -22.00
N GLY A 43 -25.18 27.56 -21.31
CA GLY A 43 -24.56 26.70 -20.32
C GLY A 43 -23.32 26.04 -20.98
N ARG A 44 -22.17 26.32 -20.45
CA ARG A 44 -20.96 25.50 -20.66
C ARG A 44 -21.32 24.08 -20.25
N ARG A 45 -21.92 23.35 -21.17
CA ARG A 45 -21.84 21.90 -21.15
C ARG A 45 -20.36 21.58 -21.31
N GLY A 46 -19.71 21.30 -20.21
CA GLY A 46 -18.48 20.58 -20.22
C GLY A 46 -18.72 19.29 -21.00
N THR A 47 -18.35 19.29 -22.26
CA THR A 47 -18.24 18.08 -23.08
C THR A 47 -17.03 17.29 -22.56
N GLY A 48 -17.16 16.74 -21.38
CA GLY A 48 -16.43 15.57 -20.99
C GLY A 48 -16.97 14.43 -21.85
N ARG A 49 -16.31 14.19 -23.00
CA ARG A 49 -16.41 12.94 -23.72
C ARG A 49 -16.21 11.86 -22.64
N PRO A 50 -17.10 10.85 -22.50
CA PRO A 50 -16.80 9.75 -21.62
C PRO A 50 -15.46 9.20 -22.10
N ALA A 51 -14.43 9.29 -21.25
CA ALA A 51 -13.15 8.67 -21.50
C ALA A 51 -13.49 7.20 -21.74
N GLY A 52 -13.13 6.69 -22.90
CA GLY A 52 -13.30 5.27 -23.18
C GLY A 52 -12.62 4.49 -22.08
N ASP A 53 -12.95 3.22 -21.94
CA ASP A 53 -12.50 2.32 -20.85
C ASP A 53 -10.99 2.46 -20.54
N SER A 54 -10.14 2.66 -21.56
CA SER A 54 -8.71 2.93 -21.41
C SER A 54 -8.39 4.26 -20.74
N GLY A 55 -9.08 5.34 -21.09
CA GLY A 55 -8.80 6.67 -20.53
C GLY A 55 -9.19 6.76 -19.03
N THR A 56 -10.23 6.07 -18.61
CA THR A 56 -10.61 5.99 -17.21
C THR A 56 -9.57 5.22 -16.40
N ARG A 57 -9.10 4.09 -16.91
CA ARG A 57 -8.06 3.29 -16.28
C ARG A 57 -6.76 4.09 -16.13
N GLU A 58 -6.33 4.81 -17.14
CA GLU A 58 -5.14 5.67 -17.11
C GLU A 58 -5.28 6.79 -16.07
N ALA A 59 -6.42 7.50 -16.05
CA ALA A 59 -6.69 8.55 -15.08
C ALA A 59 -6.63 8.05 -13.63
N ILE A 60 -7.17 6.85 -13.35
CA ILE A 60 -7.07 6.21 -12.03
C ILE A 60 -5.60 5.91 -11.71
N GLY A 61 -4.82 5.38 -12.65
CA GLY A 61 -3.40 5.07 -12.46
C GLY A 61 -2.55 6.32 -12.16
N GLU A 62 -2.81 7.43 -12.84
CA GLU A 62 -2.13 8.71 -12.58
C GLU A 62 -2.52 9.30 -11.21
N ALA A 63 -3.81 9.29 -10.88
CA ALA A 63 -4.28 9.72 -9.57
C ALA A 63 -3.70 8.86 -8.44
N ALA A 64 -3.59 7.55 -8.65
CA ALA A 64 -2.98 6.63 -7.71
C ALA A 64 -1.50 6.95 -7.50
N ARG A 65 -0.75 7.19 -8.57
CA ARG A 65 0.67 7.56 -8.48
C ARG A 65 0.89 8.82 -7.67
N ALA A 66 0.08 9.85 -7.89
CA ALA A 66 0.14 11.09 -7.13
C ALA A 66 -0.19 10.85 -5.64
N GLN A 67 -1.29 10.14 -5.36
CA GLN A 67 -1.72 9.86 -3.98
C GLN A 67 -0.71 9.00 -3.21
N PHE A 68 -0.11 7.99 -3.84
CA PHE A 68 0.95 7.20 -3.22
C PHE A 68 2.22 8.02 -2.99
N ALA A 69 2.58 8.92 -3.90
CA ALA A 69 3.72 9.81 -3.72
C ALA A 69 3.51 10.79 -2.57
N ASP A 70 2.30 11.35 -2.41
CA ASP A 70 2.01 12.37 -1.39
C ASP A 70 1.79 11.79 0.00
N PHE A 71 1.12 10.62 0.10
CA PHE A 71 0.62 10.07 1.36
C PHE A 71 1.25 8.72 1.75
N GLY A 72 2.16 8.17 0.96
CA GLY A 72 2.69 6.82 1.15
C GLY A 72 1.70 5.73 0.76
N TYR A 73 2.12 4.48 0.93
CA TYR A 73 1.26 3.35 0.61
C TYR A 73 0.08 3.25 1.59
N HIS A 74 0.30 3.39 2.91
CA HIS A 74 -0.77 3.28 3.91
C HIS A 74 -1.74 4.48 3.86
N GLY A 75 -1.23 5.69 3.73
CA GLY A 75 -2.03 6.92 3.76
C GLY A 75 -2.92 7.13 2.53
N ALA A 76 -2.50 6.64 1.35
CA ALA A 76 -3.33 6.67 0.15
C ALA A 76 -4.55 5.75 0.31
N THR A 77 -5.75 6.24 -0.04
CA THR A 77 -6.99 5.46 0.06
C THR A 77 -7.67 5.34 -1.29
N ILE A 78 -8.38 4.23 -1.51
CA ILE A 78 -9.17 4.03 -2.75
C ILE A 78 -10.17 5.18 -2.97
N ARG A 79 -10.81 5.67 -1.90
CA ARG A 79 -11.72 6.82 -1.99
C ARG A 79 -11.00 8.12 -2.37
N GLY A 80 -9.82 8.36 -1.81
CA GLY A 80 -8.99 9.53 -2.15
C GLY A 80 -8.53 9.50 -3.60
N ILE A 81 -8.06 8.34 -4.08
CA ILE A 81 -7.65 8.12 -5.47
C ILE A 81 -8.85 8.33 -6.43
N ALA A 82 -10.00 7.75 -6.12
CA ALA A 82 -11.21 7.90 -6.90
C ALA A 82 -11.65 9.37 -7.00
N ALA A 83 -11.60 10.12 -5.89
CA ALA A 83 -11.92 11.54 -5.86
C ALA A 83 -10.99 12.37 -6.75
N VAL A 84 -9.67 12.11 -6.73
CA VAL A 84 -8.69 12.78 -7.60
C VAL A 84 -8.90 12.41 -9.06
N ALA A 85 -9.19 11.14 -9.37
CA ALA A 85 -9.48 10.67 -10.71
C ALA A 85 -10.86 11.14 -11.26
N GLY A 86 -11.74 11.67 -10.39
CA GLY A 86 -13.09 12.08 -10.77
C GLY A 86 -14.02 10.90 -11.10
N VAL A 87 -13.82 9.74 -10.43
CA VAL A 87 -14.58 8.52 -10.67
C VAL A 87 -15.21 7.98 -9.39
N ASP A 88 -16.16 7.05 -9.54
CA ASP A 88 -16.69 6.30 -8.40
C ASP A 88 -15.64 5.29 -7.88
N PRO A 89 -15.48 5.10 -6.55
CA PRO A 89 -14.59 4.10 -5.97
C PRO A 89 -14.82 2.66 -6.49
N ALA A 90 -16.04 2.31 -6.87
CA ALA A 90 -16.34 1.02 -7.47
C ALA A 90 -15.63 0.81 -8.80
N LEU A 91 -15.40 1.89 -9.59
CA LEU A 91 -14.62 1.81 -10.82
C LEU A 91 -13.15 1.51 -10.56
N VAL A 92 -12.57 2.04 -9.47
CA VAL A 92 -11.19 1.70 -9.08
C VAL A 92 -11.08 0.20 -8.78
N HIS A 93 -12.04 -0.35 -8.02
CA HIS A 93 -12.09 -1.79 -7.76
C HIS A 93 -12.36 -2.62 -9.02
N HIS A 94 -13.19 -2.11 -9.93
CA HIS A 94 -13.46 -2.78 -11.21
C HIS A 94 -12.20 -2.94 -12.06
N TYR A 95 -11.37 -1.88 -12.17
CA TYR A 95 -10.20 -1.90 -13.04
C TYR A 95 -8.96 -2.56 -12.43
N TYR A 96 -8.81 -2.49 -11.11
CA TYR A 96 -7.59 -2.90 -10.43
C TYR A 96 -7.80 -3.96 -9.35
N GLY A 97 -9.02 -4.17 -8.87
CA GLY A 97 -9.35 -5.15 -7.83
C GLY A 97 -8.87 -4.72 -6.45
N THR A 98 -7.56 -4.73 -6.22
CA THR A 98 -6.97 -4.46 -4.91
C THR A 98 -6.13 -3.17 -4.91
N LYS A 99 -5.88 -2.62 -3.71
CA LYS A 99 -4.96 -1.48 -3.54
C LYS A 99 -3.53 -1.85 -3.95
N GLU A 100 -3.14 -3.10 -3.71
CA GLU A 100 -1.84 -3.63 -4.10
C GLU A 100 -1.70 -3.68 -5.63
N ALA A 101 -2.69 -4.22 -6.34
CA ALA A 101 -2.67 -4.26 -7.79
C ALA A 101 -2.68 -2.85 -8.41
N LEU A 102 -3.41 -1.92 -7.79
CA LEU A 102 -3.38 -0.51 -8.17
C LEU A 102 -2.00 0.11 -7.95
N PHE A 103 -1.36 -0.18 -6.82
CA PHE A 103 0.00 0.27 -6.53
C PHE A 103 1.00 -0.31 -7.52
N ALA A 104 0.94 -1.61 -7.77
CA ALA A 104 1.79 -2.28 -8.74
C ALA A 104 1.66 -1.62 -10.13
N ALA A 105 0.44 -1.37 -10.59
CA ALA A 105 0.20 -0.68 -11.85
C ALA A 105 0.72 0.78 -11.84
N ALA A 106 0.51 1.53 -10.75
CA ALA A 106 1.01 2.89 -10.61
C ALA A 106 2.55 2.96 -10.62
N MET A 107 3.22 1.98 -10.01
CA MET A 107 4.68 1.86 -9.99
C MET A 107 5.24 1.11 -11.20
N ARG A 108 4.38 0.70 -12.14
CA ARG A 108 4.75 -0.07 -13.33
C ARG A 108 5.42 -1.41 -13.01
N LEU A 109 5.06 -2.01 -11.89
CA LEU A 109 5.44 -3.39 -11.61
C LEU A 109 4.73 -4.31 -12.61
N PRO A 110 5.46 -5.20 -13.30
CA PRO A 110 4.84 -6.12 -14.27
C PRO A 110 4.06 -7.27 -13.61
N ILE A 111 4.10 -7.31 -12.28
CA ILE A 111 3.48 -8.35 -11.45
C ILE A 111 2.78 -7.74 -10.24
N VAL A 112 1.84 -8.49 -9.64
CA VAL A 112 1.32 -8.24 -8.29
C VAL A 112 2.04 -9.21 -7.34
N PRO A 113 2.92 -8.74 -6.44
CA PRO A 113 3.78 -9.61 -5.65
C PRO A 113 3.05 -10.65 -4.81
N SER A 114 1.90 -10.29 -4.20
CA SER A 114 1.13 -11.23 -3.40
C SER A 114 0.52 -12.37 -4.22
N GLU A 115 0.12 -12.12 -5.46
CA GLU A 115 -0.42 -13.14 -6.37
C GLU A 115 0.68 -14.13 -6.76
N VAL A 116 1.85 -13.61 -7.14
CA VAL A 116 3.02 -14.44 -7.48
C VAL A 116 3.47 -15.25 -6.29
N LEU A 117 3.56 -14.63 -5.11
CA LEU A 117 3.95 -15.32 -3.89
C LEU A 117 2.94 -16.40 -3.52
N THR A 118 1.64 -16.11 -3.62
CA THR A 118 0.58 -17.09 -3.39
C THR A 118 0.69 -18.26 -4.36
N ALA A 119 0.93 -18.01 -5.64
CA ALA A 119 1.12 -19.03 -6.65
C ALA A 119 2.38 -19.88 -6.37
N ALA A 120 3.51 -19.24 -5.99
CA ALA A 120 4.74 -19.92 -5.63
C ALA A 120 4.56 -20.83 -4.41
N LEU A 121 3.85 -20.33 -3.39
CA LEU A 121 3.58 -21.10 -2.17
C LEU A 121 2.54 -22.23 -2.37
N SER A 122 1.78 -22.21 -3.47
CA SER A 122 0.85 -23.29 -3.81
C SER A 122 1.56 -24.54 -4.36
N GLY A 123 2.84 -24.47 -4.71
CA GLY A 123 3.64 -25.58 -5.22
C GLY A 123 4.17 -26.56 -4.15
N GLY A 124 3.82 -26.35 -2.88
CA GLY A 124 4.20 -27.19 -1.74
C GLY A 124 3.79 -26.54 -0.43
N ALA A 125 4.08 -27.19 0.69
CA ALA A 125 3.81 -26.64 2.01
C ALA A 125 5.11 -26.32 2.77
N PRO A 126 5.16 -25.24 3.59
CA PRO A 126 6.28 -25.02 4.49
C PRO A 126 6.53 -26.24 5.38
N GLY A 127 7.80 -26.66 5.45
CA GLY A 127 8.20 -27.88 6.14
C GLY A 127 8.31 -29.12 5.27
N GLU A 128 7.81 -29.10 4.04
CA GLU A 128 8.07 -30.15 3.07
C GLU A 128 9.51 -30.04 2.52
N PRO A 129 10.21 -31.15 2.32
CA PRO A 129 11.56 -31.15 1.77
C PRO A 129 11.63 -30.41 0.42
N GLY A 130 12.50 -29.40 0.32
CA GLY A 130 12.72 -28.67 -0.92
C GLY A 130 11.74 -27.51 -1.17
N PHE A 131 10.84 -27.20 -0.24
CA PHE A 131 9.93 -26.07 -0.37
C PHE A 131 10.68 -24.73 -0.50
N GLY A 132 11.70 -24.49 0.35
CA GLY A 132 12.53 -23.29 0.25
C GLY A 132 13.30 -23.21 -1.07
N ALA A 133 13.78 -24.34 -1.59
CA ALA A 133 14.43 -24.39 -2.90
C ALA A 133 13.44 -24.06 -4.04
N HIS A 134 12.19 -24.53 -3.94
CA HIS A 134 11.12 -24.17 -4.88
C HIS A 134 10.85 -22.67 -4.86
N LEU A 135 10.72 -22.05 -3.67
CA LEU A 135 10.49 -20.62 -3.51
C LEU A 135 11.64 -19.79 -4.10
N VAL A 136 12.88 -20.16 -3.81
CA VAL A 136 14.09 -19.51 -4.37
C VAL A 136 14.11 -19.61 -5.89
N ARG A 137 13.84 -20.80 -6.45
CA ARG A 137 13.80 -21.02 -7.90
C ARG A 137 12.75 -20.14 -8.57
N THR A 138 11.54 -20.13 -8.03
CA THR A 138 10.43 -19.32 -8.56
C THR A 138 10.78 -17.84 -8.56
N ALA A 139 11.32 -17.33 -7.47
CA ALA A 139 11.72 -15.93 -7.35
C ALA A 139 12.84 -15.57 -8.33
N LEU A 140 13.88 -16.38 -8.43
CA LEU A 140 15.00 -16.14 -9.36
C LEU A 140 14.53 -16.14 -10.81
N THR A 141 13.74 -17.13 -11.22
CA THR A 141 13.20 -17.21 -12.59
C THR A 141 12.38 -15.97 -12.93
N LEU A 142 11.63 -15.47 -11.97
CA LEU A 142 10.83 -14.26 -12.15
C LEU A 142 11.69 -13.02 -12.28
N TRP A 143 12.70 -12.85 -11.41
CA TRP A 143 13.58 -11.67 -11.39
C TRP A 143 14.56 -11.62 -12.56
N GLU A 144 14.81 -12.71 -13.24
CA GLU A 144 15.64 -12.75 -14.45
C GLU A 144 14.92 -12.18 -15.68
N SER A 145 13.60 -11.89 -15.59
CA SER A 145 12.91 -11.14 -16.65
C SER A 145 13.42 -9.68 -16.70
N ASP A 146 13.73 -9.20 -17.90
CA ASP A 146 14.28 -7.86 -18.09
C ASP A 146 13.37 -6.76 -17.52
N GLU A 147 12.06 -6.92 -17.68
CA GLU A 147 11.06 -5.97 -17.19
C GLU A 147 11.07 -5.83 -15.67
N LEU A 148 11.10 -6.96 -14.95
CA LEU A 148 11.11 -6.94 -13.49
C LEU A 148 12.45 -6.46 -12.93
N LYS A 149 13.56 -6.82 -13.58
CA LYS A 149 14.89 -6.36 -13.22
C LYS A 149 15.01 -4.84 -13.31
N GLU A 150 14.57 -4.23 -14.40
CA GLU A 150 14.61 -2.77 -14.58
C GLU A 150 13.74 -2.05 -13.55
N THR A 151 12.55 -2.56 -13.29
CA THR A 151 11.64 -2.00 -12.30
C THR A 151 12.21 -2.11 -10.89
N PHE A 152 12.78 -3.26 -10.52
CA PHE A 152 13.42 -3.48 -9.24
C PHE A 152 14.60 -2.51 -9.02
N LEU A 153 15.46 -2.34 -10.02
CA LEU A 153 16.56 -1.37 -9.98
C LEU A 153 16.06 0.07 -9.81
N GLY A 154 14.97 0.42 -10.48
CA GLY A 154 14.33 1.72 -10.37
C GLY A 154 13.80 1.98 -8.96
N LEU A 155 13.11 1.02 -8.35
CA LEU A 155 12.60 1.10 -6.99
C LEU A 155 13.73 1.22 -5.96
N LEU A 156 14.78 0.40 -6.07
CA LEU A 156 15.95 0.49 -5.20
C LEU A 156 16.62 1.85 -5.28
N ARG A 157 16.84 2.36 -6.50
CA ARG A 157 17.43 3.68 -6.70
C ARG A 157 16.57 4.77 -6.06
N SER A 158 15.26 4.71 -6.23
CA SER A 158 14.33 5.66 -5.63
C SER A 158 14.35 5.61 -4.10
N ALA A 159 14.37 4.43 -3.52
CA ALA A 159 14.41 4.22 -2.07
C ALA A 159 15.73 4.73 -1.43
N VAL A 160 16.85 4.61 -2.13
CA VAL A 160 18.15 5.12 -1.62
C VAL A 160 18.25 6.64 -1.73
N THR A 161 17.59 7.26 -2.70
CA THR A 161 17.68 8.70 -2.96
C THR A 161 16.57 9.54 -2.33
N SER A 162 15.49 8.91 -1.87
CA SER A 162 14.32 9.59 -1.31
C SER A 162 13.79 8.83 -0.09
N GLU A 163 13.78 9.51 1.07
CA GLU A 163 13.20 8.95 2.30
C GLU A 163 11.72 8.61 2.13
N GLN A 164 10.97 9.45 1.42
CA GLN A 164 9.55 9.20 1.14
C GLN A 164 9.35 7.95 0.29
N ALA A 165 10.17 7.73 -0.73
CA ALA A 165 10.12 6.51 -1.52
C ALA A 165 10.52 5.28 -0.68
N ALA A 166 11.49 5.41 0.22
CA ALA A 166 11.88 4.33 1.14
C ALA A 166 10.75 3.95 2.10
N VAL A 167 10.05 4.95 2.66
CA VAL A 167 8.87 4.71 3.53
C VAL A 167 7.78 4.00 2.76
N MET A 168 7.43 4.51 1.58
CA MET A 168 6.38 3.91 0.72
C MET A 168 6.71 2.47 0.33
N LEU A 169 7.95 2.20 -0.05
CA LEU A 169 8.40 0.85 -0.41
C LEU A 169 8.40 -0.08 0.81
N ARG A 170 8.81 0.39 1.97
CA ARG A 170 8.74 -0.37 3.23
C ARG A 170 7.32 -0.78 3.56
N GLU A 171 6.38 0.18 3.54
CA GLU A 171 4.96 -0.08 3.80
C GLU A 171 4.38 -1.10 2.82
N PHE A 172 4.70 -0.95 1.54
CA PHE A 172 4.27 -1.88 0.50
C PHE A 172 4.85 -3.29 0.71
N ILE A 173 6.14 -3.43 0.99
CA ILE A 173 6.78 -4.72 1.25
C ILE A 173 6.17 -5.38 2.48
N SER A 174 5.96 -4.62 3.57
CA SER A 174 5.38 -5.15 4.80
C SER A 174 3.99 -5.72 4.56
N ASP A 175 3.12 -4.98 3.89
CA ASP A 175 1.74 -5.44 3.67
C ASP A 175 1.65 -6.56 2.61
N SER A 176 2.30 -6.33 1.46
CA SER A 176 2.08 -7.17 0.27
C SER A 176 2.95 -8.44 0.27
N ILE A 177 4.18 -8.35 0.73
CA ILE A 177 5.11 -9.47 0.71
C ILE A 177 5.16 -10.17 2.06
N LEU A 178 5.53 -9.45 3.14
CA LEU A 178 5.70 -10.08 4.45
C LEU A 178 4.37 -10.57 5.00
N GLY A 179 3.32 -9.76 4.94
CA GLY A 179 1.98 -10.16 5.38
C GLY A 179 1.42 -11.34 4.58
N THR A 180 1.67 -11.38 3.27
CA THR A 180 1.23 -12.51 2.44
C THR A 180 2.04 -13.76 2.74
N LEU A 181 3.36 -13.65 2.88
CA LEU A 181 4.22 -14.77 3.23
C LEU A 181 3.84 -15.34 4.60
N ALA A 182 3.68 -14.51 5.63
CA ALA A 182 3.27 -14.93 6.97
C ALA A 182 1.94 -15.69 6.94
N ARG A 183 0.95 -15.16 6.24
CA ARG A 183 -0.38 -15.76 6.13
C ARG A 183 -0.40 -17.06 5.33
N VAL A 184 0.14 -17.04 4.10
CA VAL A 184 0.04 -18.18 3.17
C VAL A 184 0.97 -19.32 3.61
N ALA A 185 2.16 -19.01 4.13
CA ALA A 185 3.04 -20.00 4.71
C ALA A 185 2.52 -20.54 6.07
N GLY A 186 1.43 -19.96 6.60
CA GLY A 186 0.83 -20.42 7.85
C GLY A 186 1.64 -20.13 9.09
N LEU A 187 2.57 -19.18 9.02
CA LEU A 187 3.47 -18.83 10.11
C LEU A 187 2.71 -18.32 11.34
N GLU A 188 1.60 -17.62 11.13
CA GLU A 188 0.72 -17.12 12.21
C GLU A 188 0.10 -18.23 13.05
N ARG A 189 0.02 -19.47 12.52
CA ARG A 189 -0.47 -20.65 13.25
C ARG A 189 0.61 -21.35 14.06
N GLN A 190 1.88 -21.04 13.80
CA GLN A 190 3.03 -21.68 14.44
C GLN A 190 3.57 -20.90 15.64
N GLY A 191 3.29 -19.57 15.68
CA GLY A 191 3.82 -18.69 16.72
C GLY A 191 2.99 -17.41 16.87
N SER A 192 3.57 -16.41 17.52
CA SER A 192 2.98 -15.09 17.62
C SER A 192 2.99 -14.36 16.27
N HIS A 193 2.16 -13.34 16.12
CA HIS A 193 2.16 -12.48 14.93
C HIS A 193 3.55 -11.84 14.70
N ALA A 194 4.20 -11.37 15.76
CA ALA A 194 5.55 -10.79 15.69
C ALA A 194 6.60 -11.83 15.19
N GLU A 195 6.47 -13.07 15.63
CA GLU A 195 7.34 -14.13 15.14
C GLU A 195 7.10 -14.45 13.66
N ALA A 196 5.84 -14.53 13.25
CA ALA A 196 5.49 -14.75 11.85
C ALA A 196 6.05 -13.64 10.94
N GLU A 197 5.92 -12.39 11.36
CA GLU A 197 6.46 -11.23 10.66
C GLU A 197 7.99 -11.27 10.58
N TYR A 198 8.65 -11.59 11.70
CA TYR A 198 10.11 -11.72 11.74
C TYR A 198 10.62 -12.83 10.82
N ARG A 199 9.98 -14.01 10.83
CA ARG A 199 10.32 -15.14 9.95
C ARG A 199 10.16 -14.74 8.47
N ALA A 200 9.06 -14.10 8.12
CA ALA A 200 8.83 -13.58 6.78
C ALA A 200 9.89 -12.54 6.37
N ALA A 201 10.28 -11.65 7.29
CA ALA A 201 11.33 -10.67 7.04
C ALA A 201 12.70 -11.34 6.81
N MET A 202 13.02 -12.42 7.53
CA MET A 202 14.27 -13.17 7.30
C MET A 202 14.30 -13.84 5.92
N VAL A 203 13.18 -14.42 5.48
CA VAL A 203 13.05 -14.93 4.10
C VAL A 203 13.24 -13.80 3.10
N ALA A 204 12.54 -12.68 3.26
CA ALA A 204 12.66 -11.53 2.37
C ALA A 204 14.10 -10.98 2.31
N THR A 205 14.81 -10.97 3.44
CA THR A 205 16.23 -10.56 3.52
C THR A 205 17.13 -11.47 2.68
N GLN A 206 16.95 -12.79 2.74
CA GLN A 206 17.68 -13.74 1.92
C GLN A 206 17.41 -13.51 0.43
N MET A 207 16.15 -13.35 0.07
CA MET A 207 15.73 -13.14 -1.31
C MET A 207 16.24 -11.81 -1.86
N LEU A 208 16.11 -10.72 -1.08
CA LEU A 208 16.63 -9.40 -1.47
C LEU A 208 18.15 -9.38 -1.61
N GLY A 209 18.87 -10.02 -0.67
CA GLY A 209 20.32 -10.15 -0.73
C GLY A 209 20.76 -10.91 -1.98
N LEU A 210 20.06 -11.98 -2.33
CA LEU A 210 20.33 -12.77 -3.52
C LEU A 210 20.07 -11.96 -4.80
N ALA A 211 18.93 -11.25 -4.87
CA ALA A 211 18.60 -10.36 -5.98
C ALA A 211 19.66 -9.25 -6.15
N LEU A 212 20.04 -8.60 -5.05
CA LEU A 212 21.03 -7.52 -5.06
C LEU A 212 22.40 -8.01 -5.55
N THR A 213 22.88 -9.14 -5.03
CA THR A 213 24.22 -9.68 -5.37
C THR A 213 24.29 -10.23 -6.79
N ARG A 214 23.19 -10.87 -7.26
CA ARG A 214 23.10 -11.44 -8.60
C ARG A 214 22.83 -10.41 -9.68
N LEU A 215 21.77 -9.58 -9.48
CA LEU A 215 21.22 -8.73 -10.54
C LEU A 215 21.81 -7.32 -10.55
N VAL A 216 22.17 -6.79 -9.38
CA VAL A 216 22.65 -5.41 -9.24
C VAL A 216 24.15 -5.34 -9.21
N LEU A 217 24.80 -6.09 -8.30
CA LEU A 217 26.25 -6.09 -8.13
C LEU A 217 26.95 -7.00 -9.14
N GLY A 218 26.24 -8.00 -9.67
CA GLY A 218 26.79 -8.94 -10.63
C GLY A 218 28.00 -9.71 -10.08
N LEU A 219 27.96 -10.10 -8.78
CA LEU A 219 29.08 -10.82 -8.18
C LEU A 219 29.35 -12.11 -8.96
N PRO A 220 30.54 -12.31 -9.55
CA PRO A 220 30.78 -13.38 -10.52
C PRO A 220 30.38 -14.77 -10.02
N VAL A 221 30.63 -15.07 -8.75
CA VAL A 221 30.28 -16.36 -8.14
C VAL A 221 28.76 -16.57 -8.04
N VAL A 222 28.01 -15.52 -7.76
CA VAL A 222 26.53 -15.59 -7.63
C VAL A 222 25.87 -15.42 -8.99
N ALA A 223 26.37 -14.51 -9.82
CA ALA A 223 25.81 -14.24 -11.15
C ALA A 223 26.05 -15.41 -12.12
N GLY A 224 27.17 -16.12 -11.99
CA GLY A 224 27.50 -17.28 -12.82
C GLY A 224 26.89 -18.60 -12.36
N ALA A 225 26.36 -18.68 -11.14
CA ALA A 225 25.69 -19.88 -10.66
C ALA A 225 24.34 -20.06 -11.35
N SER A 226 23.96 -21.29 -11.62
CA SER A 226 22.62 -21.61 -12.13
C SER A 226 21.53 -21.38 -11.08
N VAL A 227 20.30 -21.22 -11.54
CA VAL A 227 19.14 -21.08 -10.67
C VAL A 227 19.00 -22.29 -9.73
N ASP A 228 19.27 -23.50 -10.24
CA ASP A 228 19.20 -24.74 -9.46
C ASP A 228 20.28 -24.83 -8.38
N GLU A 229 21.51 -24.40 -8.66
CA GLU A 229 22.59 -24.34 -7.66
C GLU A 229 22.25 -23.35 -6.55
N LEU A 230 21.75 -22.18 -6.89
CA LEU A 230 21.33 -21.17 -5.91
C LEU A 230 20.12 -21.64 -5.09
N ALA A 231 19.14 -22.27 -5.74
CA ALA A 231 17.99 -22.84 -5.05
C ALA A 231 18.39 -23.95 -4.08
N ALA A 232 19.31 -24.84 -4.47
CA ALA A 232 19.81 -25.89 -3.60
C ALA A 232 20.63 -25.36 -2.42
N THR A 233 21.35 -24.24 -2.61
CA THR A 233 22.22 -23.66 -1.59
C THR A 233 21.46 -22.75 -0.61
N VAL A 234 20.55 -21.92 -1.12
CA VAL A 234 19.81 -20.92 -0.32
C VAL A 234 18.53 -21.50 0.26
N GLY A 235 17.92 -22.47 -0.44
CA GLY A 235 16.63 -23.08 -0.05
C GLY A 235 16.60 -23.60 1.39
N PRO A 236 17.61 -24.34 1.87
CA PRO A 236 17.65 -24.80 3.26
C PRO A 236 17.60 -23.67 4.30
N SER A 237 18.19 -22.51 4.00
CA SER A 237 18.08 -21.33 4.88
C SER A 237 16.67 -20.76 4.90
N VAL A 238 16.01 -20.73 3.75
CA VAL A 238 14.59 -20.33 3.64
C VAL A 238 13.69 -21.30 4.39
N ASP A 239 13.89 -22.62 4.25
CA ASP A 239 13.14 -23.64 5.01
C ASP A 239 13.33 -23.46 6.51
N ARG A 240 14.57 -23.18 6.97
CA ARG A 240 14.84 -22.90 8.38
C ARG A 240 14.09 -21.67 8.89
N TYR A 241 14.04 -20.58 8.12
CA TYR A 241 13.29 -19.40 8.52
C TYR A 241 11.79 -19.65 8.55
N LEU A 242 11.27 -20.45 7.65
CA LEU A 242 9.83 -20.74 7.60
C LEU A 242 9.38 -21.70 8.71
N CYS A 243 10.15 -22.76 8.98
CA CYS A 243 9.69 -23.87 9.83
C CYS A 243 10.70 -24.33 10.88
N GLY A 244 11.98 -23.91 10.77
CA GLY A 244 13.03 -24.34 11.68
C GLY A 244 13.03 -23.59 13.00
N ASP A 245 13.82 -24.09 13.94
CA ASP A 245 14.17 -23.37 15.16
C ASP A 245 15.12 -22.23 14.84
N LEU A 246 14.78 -21.02 15.30
CA LEU A 246 15.59 -19.82 15.11
C LEU A 246 16.54 -19.54 16.28
N ASP A 247 16.48 -20.34 17.37
CA ASP A 247 17.33 -20.18 18.58
C ASP A 247 17.42 -18.71 19.04
N LEU A 248 16.26 -18.06 19.21
CA LEU A 248 16.19 -16.65 19.59
C LEU A 248 16.29 -16.51 21.13
N PRO A 249 17.48 -16.22 21.68
CA PRO A 249 17.70 -16.28 23.14
C PRO A 249 16.93 -15.21 23.93
N ASN A 250 16.53 -14.13 23.27
CA ASN A 250 15.80 -13.01 23.87
C ASN A 250 14.38 -12.84 23.26
N GLY A 251 13.86 -13.89 22.62
CA GLY A 251 12.61 -13.79 21.89
C GLY A 251 12.75 -13.03 20.57
N VAL A 252 11.62 -12.72 19.93
CA VAL A 252 11.58 -12.05 18.63
C VAL A 252 11.97 -10.57 18.79
N PRO A 253 12.94 -10.06 18.02
CA PRO A 253 13.28 -8.64 18.03
C PRO A 253 12.07 -7.77 17.70
N GLY A 254 11.83 -6.74 18.50
CA GLY A 254 10.70 -5.82 18.31
C GLY A 254 9.37 -6.30 18.86
N ALA A 255 9.27 -7.49 19.44
CA ALA A 255 8.09 -7.91 20.18
C ALA A 255 7.92 -7.07 21.45
N PRO A 256 6.68 -6.68 21.82
CA PRO A 256 6.45 -5.98 23.06
C PRO A 256 6.88 -6.88 24.26
N PRO A 257 7.43 -6.28 25.34
CA PRO A 257 7.85 -7.06 26.50
C PRO A 257 6.66 -7.81 27.10
N GLY A 258 6.76 -9.15 27.18
CA GLY A 258 5.72 -10.00 27.79
C GLY A 258 5.12 -11.07 26.87
N TYR A 259 5.66 -11.27 25.68
CA TYR A 259 5.33 -12.41 24.82
C TYR A 259 6.45 -13.44 24.83
#